data_408d78a9d3961f7602b57d5399583334
#
_entry.id   408d78a9d3961f7602b57d5399583334
#
_cell.length_a   1.000
_cell.length_b   1.000
_cell.length_c   1.000
_cell.angle_alpha   90.00
_cell.angle_beta   90.00
_cell.angle_gamma   90.00
#
_symmetry.space_group_name_H-M   'P 1'
#
loop_
_entity.id
_entity.type
_entity.pdbx_description
1 polymer ?
#
loop_
_entity_poly.entity_id
_entity_poly.type
_entity_poly.pdbx_seq_one_letter_code
_entity_poly.pdbx_strand_id
1 'polypeptide(L)'
;MSAEDGDSLWCVIDVDRWPQEQIEELHTFCEQKENWHLVISNPCIEIWLLYHTQTDLSGLGIKSSKDAKQVLDRVAKYYYVKYLPLMPEAIKNAKNADTNPENYMPEPLKTKVYLLAQALYERIGKPQFEKFVAALPKMEQEILKNKK
;
A
#
# COMPACT_ATOMS: atom_id res chain seq x y z
N MET A 1 -10.78 11.15 -20.05
CA MET A 1 -10.14 11.91 -18.95
C MET A 1 -8.82 12.46 -19.46
N SER A 2 -8.72 13.76 -19.64
CA SER A 2 -7.44 14.39 -19.97
C SER A 2 -6.68 14.63 -18.67
N ALA A 3 -5.63 13.86 -18.43
CA ALA A 3 -4.70 14.18 -17.35
C ALA A 3 -3.96 15.46 -17.72
N GLU A 4 -3.99 16.45 -16.84
CA GLU A 4 -3.17 17.64 -17.00
C GLU A 4 -1.68 17.29 -16.83
N ASP A 5 -0.81 18.12 -17.39
CA ASP A 5 0.64 17.94 -17.19
C ASP A 5 0.96 17.92 -15.69
N GLY A 6 1.51 16.80 -15.21
CA GLY A 6 1.81 16.57 -13.80
C GLY A 6 0.87 15.62 -13.05
N ASP A 7 -0.26 15.23 -13.65
CA ASP A 7 -1.14 14.21 -13.08
C ASP A 7 -0.57 12.81 -13.30
N SER A 8 -0.79 11.92 -12.34
CA SER A 8 -0.47 10.51 -12.49
C SER A 8 -1.67 9.63 -12.12
N LEU A 9 -1.82 8.53 -12.86
CA LEU A 9 -2.83 7.51 -12.61
C LEU A 9 -2.17 6.32 -11.93
N TRP A 10 -2.73 5.88 -10.81
CA TRP A 10 -2.27 4.73 -10.07
C TRP A 10 -3.39 3.69 -9.96
N CYS A 11 -3.18 2.53 -10.56
CA CYS A 11 -4.06 1.37 -10.41
C CYS A 11 -3.53 0.48 -9.28
N VAL A 12 -4.34 0.27 -8.26
CA VAL A 12 -4.00 -0.55 -7.09
C VAL A 12 -4.88 -1.79 -7.09
N ILE A 13 -4.29 -2.97 -7.20
CA ILE A 13 -5.05 -4.23 -7.27
C ILE A 13 -4.47 -5.33 -6.38
N ASP A 14 -5.32 -6.29 -6.08
CA ASP A 14 -4.99 -7.54 -5.38
C ASP A 14 -4.86 -8.68 -6.40
N VAL A 15 -3.85 -9.52 -6.26
CA VAL A 15 -3.65 -10.69 -7.14
C VAL A 15 -4.86 -11.64 -7.09
N ASP A 16 -5.42 -11.87 -5.91
CA ASP A 16 -6.50 -12.85 -5.70
C ASP A 16 -7.86 -12.44 -6.28
N ARG A 17 -8.00 -11.19 -6.72
CA ARG A 17 -9.25 -10.65 -7.28
C ARG A 17 -9.33 -10.70 -8.79
N TRP A 18 -8.21 -10.97 -9.45
CA TRP A 18 -8.09 -10.80 -10.90
C TRP A 18 -7.48 -12.05 -11.55
N PRO A 19 -8.06 -12.54 -12.66
CA PRO A 19 -7.37 -13.53 -13.50
C PRO A 19 -6.04 -12.99 -14.01
N GLN A 20 -5.06 -13.88 -14.17
CA GLN A 20 -3.71 -13.51 -14.63
C GLN A 20 -3.74 -12.70 -15.94
N GLU A 21 -4.57 -13.13 -16.90
CA GLU A 21 -4.71 -12.43 -18.19
C GLU A 21 -5.15 -10.98 -18.05
N GLN A 22 -6.08 -10.70 -17.12
CA GLN A 22 -6.57 -9.34 -16.88
C GLN A 22 -5.51 -8.47 -16.21
N ILE A 23 -4.68 -9.04 -15.37
CA ILE A 23 -3.55 -8.33 -14.76
C ILE A 23 -2.54 -7.95 -15.85
N GLU A 24 -2.23 -8.86 -16.76
CA GLU A 24 -1.34 -8.61 -17.89
C GLU A 24 -1.88 -7.54 -18.84
N GLU A 25 -3.18 -7.56 -19.14
CA GLU A 25 -3.85 -6.53 -19.93
C GLU A 25 -3.77 -5.16 -19.26
N LEU A 26 -4.03 -5.10 -17.96
CA LEU A 26 -3.94 -3.85 -17.19
C LEU A 26 -2.50 -3.33 -17.13
N HIS A 27 -1.53 -4.21 -16.98
CA HIS A 27 -0.12 -3.83 -17.04
C HIS A 27 0.24 -3.22 -18.39
N THR A 28 -0.14 -3.87 -19.49
CA THR A 28 0.08 -3.37 -20.86
C THR A 28 -0.60 -2.02 -21.08
N PHE A 29 -1.81 -1.84 -20.53
CA PHE A 29 -2.53 -0.57 -20.58
C PHE A 29 -1.76 0.55 -19.86
N CYS A 30 -1.27 0.28 -18.66
CA CYS A 30 -0.50 1.26 -17.88
C CYS A 30 0.86 1.61 -18.51
N GLU A 31 1.45 0.68 -19.26
CA GLU A 31 2.71 0.90 -19.98
C GLU A 31 2.61 1.92 -21.13
N GLN A 32 1.41 2.27 -21.55
CA GLN A 32 1.18 3.21 -22.65
C GLN A 32 1.57 4.66 -22.32
N LYS A 33 1.67 5.00 -21.05
CA LYS A 33 2.03 6.35 -20.59
C LYS A 33 2.97 6.31 -19.38
N GLU A 34 3.96 7.18 -19.37
CA GLU A 34 4.94 7.27 -18.29
C GLU A 34 4.32 7.61 -16.92
N ASN A 35 3.21 8.36 -16.91
CA ASN A 35 2.51 8.76 -15.70
C ASN A 35 1.39 7.82 -15.27
N TRP A 36 1.27 6.65 -15.90
CA TRP A 36 0.34 5.60 -15.50
C TRP A 36 1.09 4.47 -14.82
N HIS A 37 0.60 4.04 -13.67
CA HIS A 37 1.28 3.08 -12.81
C HIS A 37 0.34 1.98 -12.35
N LEU A 38 0.84 0.76 -12.28
CA LEU A 38 0.17 -0.38 -11.70
C LEU A 38 0.95 -0.86 -10.49
N VAL A 39 0.30 -0.92 -9.33
CA VAL A 39 0.90 -1.46 -8.10
C VAL A 39 0.01 -2.56 -7.53
N ILE A 40 0.61 -3.70 -7.29
CA ILE A 40 -0.06 -4.96 -6.98
C ILE A 40 0.39 -5.45 -5.62
N SER A 41 -0.53 -6.05 -4.85
CA SER A 41 -0.23 -6.79 -3.62
C SER A 41 -0.55 -8.27 -3.82
N ASN A 42 0.31 -9.15 -3.34
CA ASN A 42 0.15 -10.60 -3.46
C ASN A 42 0.07 -11.27 -2.09
N PRO A 43 -1.07 -11.83 -1.70
CA PRO A 43 -2.31 -11.96 -2.49
C PRO A 43 -3.24 -10.74 -2.44
N CYS A 44 -3.10 -9.85 -1.45
CA CYS A 44 -4.07 -8.77 -1.19
C CYS A 44 -3.42 -7.56 -0.50
N ILE A 45 -4.17 -6.46 -0.42
CA ILE A 45 -3.71 -5.16 0.14
C ILE A 45 -3.29 -5.27 1.61
N GLU A 46 -3.82 -6.23 2.36
CA GLU A 46 -3.45 -6.48 3.74
C GLU A 46 -1.95 -6.76 3.90
N ILE A 47 -1.30 -7.27 2.86
CA ILE A 47 0.17 -7.45 2.84
C ILE A 47 0.89 -6.10 3.00
N TRP A 48 0.43 -5.07 2.29
CA TRP A 48 0.94 -3.71 2.48
C TRP A 48 0.71 -3.20 3.91
N LEU A 49 -0.49 -3.42 4.45
CA LEU A 49 -0.82 -2.99 5.82
C LEU A 49 0.06 -3.69 6.86
N LEU A 50 0.38 -4.96 6.67
CA LEU A 50 1.27 -5.72 7.55
C LEU A 50 2.68 -5.14 7.59
N TYR A 51 3.19 -4.62 6.50
CA TYR A 51 4.52 -3.99 6.47
C TYR A 51 4.63 -2.69 7.28
N HIS A 52 3.52 -2.13 7.74
CA HIS A 52 3.55 -1.01 8.69
C HIS A 52 4.15 -1.38 10.05
N THR A 53 4.03 -2.65 10.44
CA THR A 53 4.50 -3.14 11.74
C THR A 53 5.45 -4.34 11.64
N GLN A 54 5.58 -4.95 10.47
CA GLN A 54 6.38 -6.16 10.26
C GLN A 54 7.47 -5.92 9.23
N THR A 55 8.64 -6.46 9.46
CA THR A 55 9.76 -6.44 8.50
C THR A 55 9.80 -7.67 7.61
N ASP A 56 9.25 -8.78 8.11
CA ASP A 56 9.22 -10.08 7.42
C ASP A 56 7.89 -10.78 7.72
N LEU A 57 7.22 -11.24 6.67
CA LEU A 57 5.92 -11.92 6.77
C LEU A 57 6.04 -13.45 6.69
N SER A 58 7.23 -14.01 6.43
CA SER A 58 7.42 -15.43 6.16
C SER A 58 7.05 -16.35 7.34
N GLY A 59 7.22 -15.88 8.56
CA GLY A 59 6.93 -16.65 9.79
C GLY A 59 5.48 -16.56 10.29
N LEU A 60 4.59 -15.86 9.58
CA LEU A 60 3.24 -15.56 10.08
C LEU A 60 2.17 -16.55 9.64
N GLY A 61 2.52 -17.58 8.84
CA GLY A 61 1.58 -18.61 8.41
C GLY A 61 0.55 -18.13 7.38
N ILE A 62 0.85 -17.11 6.59
CA ILE A 62 -0.05 -16.53 5.60
C ILE A 62 0.03 -17.33 4.30
N LYS A 63 -1.06 -18.02 3.93
CA LYS A 63 -1.17 -18.81 2.71
C LYS A 63 -2.26 -18.29 1.76
N SER A 64 -3.11 -17.38 2.25
CA SER A 64 -4.26 -16.84 1.51
C SER A 64 -4.58 -15.42 1.98
N SER A 65 -5.46 -14.74 1.25
CA SER A 65 -6.01 -13.45 1.66
C SER A 65 -6.77 -13.53 2.98
N LYS A 66 -7.46 -14.64 3.23
CA LYS A 66 -8.15 -14.90 4.49
C LYS A 66 -7.15 -14.92 5.66
N ASP A 67 -6.04 -15.63 5.49
CA ASP A 67 -4.98 -15.68 6.50
C ASP A 67 -4.38 -14.30 6.74
N ALA A 68 -4.12 -13.54 5.68
CA ALA A 68 -3.58 -12.19 5.78
C ALA A 68 -4.49 -11.27 6.63
N LYS A 69 -5.79 -11.32 6.42
CA LYS A 69 -6.78 -10.57 7.20
C LYS A 69 -6.78 -10.98 8.67
N GLN A 70 -6.74 -12.28 8.94
CA GLN A 70 -6.70 -12.81 10.32
C GLN A 70 -5.41 -12.40 11.05
N VAL A 71 -4.27 -12.46 10.36
CA VAL A 71 -2.99 -12.03 10.93
C VAL A 71 -3.02 -10.53 11.19
N LEU A 72 -3.52 -9.74 10.26
CA LEU A 72 -3.63 -8.28 10.43
C LEU A 72 -4.49 -7.92 11.64
N ASP A 73 -5.64 -8.57 11.82
CA ASP A 73 -6.51 -8.38 12.98
C ASP A 73 -5.82 -8.73 14.31
N ARG A 74 -4.93 -9.70 14.29
CA ARG A 74 -4.21 -10.14 15.48
C ARG A 74 -3.03 -9.22 15.84
N VAL A 75 -2.24 -8.77 14.84
CA VAL A 75 -0.97 -8.07 15.10
C VAL A 75 -1.07 -6.56 14.93
N ALA A 76 -2.03 -6.06 14.17
CA ALA A 76 -2.11 -4.64 13.83
C ALA A 76 -3.52 -4.21 13.42
N LYS A 77 -4.51 -4.41 14.29
CA LYS A 77 -5.87 -3.91 14.05
C LYS A 77 -5.94 -2.40 14.26
N TYR A 78 -5.51 -1.65 13.26
CA TYR A 78 -5.47 -0.20 13.33
C TYR A 78 -6.49 0.45 12.41
N TYR A 79 -7.00 1.61 12.84
CA TYR A 79 -7.67 2.55 11.95
C TYR A 79 -6.63 3.31 11.11
N TYR A 80 -7.04 3.87 9.98
CA TYR A 80 -6.15 4.61 9.08
C TYR A 80 -5.29 5.67 9.77
N VAL A 81 -5.81 6.32 10.80
CA VAL A 81 -5.08 7.32 11.59
C VAL A 81 -3.85 6.76 12.31
N LYS A 82 -3.81 5.44 12.54
CA LYS A 82 -2.66 4.77 13.16
C LYS A 82 -1.68 4.21 12.12
N TYR A 83 -2.16 3.86 10.93
CA TYR A 83 -1.29 3.42 9.84
C TYR A 83 -0.48 4.59 9.26
N LEU A 84 -1.09 5.75 9.13
CA LEU A 84 -0.47 6.87 8.44
C LEU A 84 0.88 7.32 9.05
N PRO A 85 1.02 7.44 10.38
CA PRO A 85 2.32 7.75 10.99
C PRO A 85 3.40 6.70 10.71
N LEU A 86 2.98 5.46 10.45
CA LEU A 86 3.88 4.33 10.17
C LEU A 86 4.22 4.19 8.68
N MET A 87 3.65 5.02 7.81
CA MET A 87 3.85 4.92 6.37
C MET A 87 5.33 4.96 5.95
N PRO A 88 6.19 5.84 6.49
CA PRO A 88 7.61 5.80 6.14
C PRO A 88 8.30 4.48 6.48
N GLU A 89 7.95 3.87 7.60
CA GLU A 89 8.46 2.56 8.00
C GLU A 89 7.91 1.44 7.10
N ALA A 90 6.63 1.52 6.74
CA ALA A 90 6.02 0.58 5.79
C ALA A 90 6.69 0.63 4.41
N ILE A 91 7.00 1.81 3.90
CA ILE A 91 7.75 1.99 2.65
C ILE A 91 9.10 1.27 2.73
N LYS A 92 9.84 1.50 3.79
CA LYS A 92 11.15 0.87 4.03
C LYS A 92 11.05 -0.65 4.10
N ASN A 93 10.13 -1.16 4.91
CA ASN A 93 9.95 -2.59 5.12
C ASN A 93 9.52 -3.31 3.84
N ALA A 94 8.51 -2.80 3.14
CA ALA A 94 8.01 -3.39 1.90
C ALA A 94 9.06 -3.34 0.78
N LYS A 95 9.78 -2.23 0.66
CA LYS A 95 10.86 -2.07 -0.32
C LYS A 95 12.01 -3.05 -0.05
N ASN A 96 12.44 -3.21 1.20
CA ASN A 96 13.49 -4.15 1.58
C ASN A 96 13.05 -5.60 1.34
N ALA A 97 11.78 -5.91 1.50
CA ALA A 97 11.22 -7.23 1.26
C ALA A 97 11.04 -7.56 -0.22
N ASP A 98 10.99 -6.55 -1.09
CA ASP A 98 10.83 -6.72 -2.54
C ASP A 98 12.16 -7.18 -3.15
N THR A 99 12.28 -8.49 -3.36
CA THR A 99 13.47 -9.11 -3.91
C THR A 99 13.55 -9.02 -5.44
N ASN A 100 12.50 -8.53 -6.09
CA ASN A 100 12.43 -8.42 -7.54
C ASN A 100 11.80 -7.07 -7.98
N PRO A 101 12.47 -5.93 -7.69
CA PRO A 101 11.91 -4.61 -7.96
C PRO A 101 11.64 -4.33 -9.44
N GLU A 102 12.34 -5.02 -10.36
CA GLU A 102 12.17 -4.86 -11.80
C GLU A 102 10.88 -5.52 -12.34
N ASN A 103 10.29 -6.44 -11.60
CA ASN A 103 9.06 -7.13 -11.99
C ASN A 103 7.83 -6.42 -11.41
N TYR A 104 6.87 -6.06 -12.27
CA TYR A 104 5.62 -5.46 -11.82
C TYR A 104 4.78 -6.40 -10.96
N MET A 105 4.90 -7.72 -11.18
CA MET A 105 4.20 -8.74 -10.40
C MET A 105 4.98 -9.04 -9.13
N PRO A 106 4.41 -8.81 -7.94
CA PRO A 106 5.11 -9.13 -6.69
C PRO A 106 5.13 -10.64 -6.43
N GLU A 107 6.21 -11.10 -5.83
CA GLU A 107 6.31 -12.42 -5.24
C GLU A 107 5.25 -12.61 -4.14
N PRO A 108 4.91 -13.86 -3.75
CA PRO A 108 4.00 -14.10 -2.62
C PRO A 108 4.44 -13.37 -1.35
N LEU A 109 3.49 -12.78 -0.65
CA LEU A 109 3.68 -11.97 0.56
C LEU A 109 4.50 -10.69 0.34
N LYS A 110 4.53 -10.20 -0.90
CA LYS A 110 5.15 -8.93 -1.27
C LYS A 110 4.11 -7.98 -1.85
N THR A 111 4.46 -6.71 -1.93
CA THR A 111 3.58 -5.65 -2.45
C THR A 111 4.41 -4.62 -3.20
N LYS A 112 3.82 -4.01 -4.22
CA LYS A 112 4.38 -2.85 -4.93
C LYS A 112 3.75 -1.52 -4.49
N VAL A 113 2.81 -1.54 -3.55
CA VAL A 113 2.10 -0.33 -3.06
C VAL A 113 3.07 0.68 -2.43
N TYR A 114 4.23 0.23 -1.94
CA TYR A 114 5.25 1.14 -1.43
C TYR A 114 5.72 2.17 -2.47
N LEU A 115 5.61 1.85 -3.77
CA LEU A 115 5.95 2.81 -4.84
C LEU A 115 4.97 3.98 -4.87
N LEU A 116 3.67 3.71 -4.72
CA LEU A 116 2.65 4.76 -4.60
C LEU A 116 2.85 5.59 -3.32
N ALA A 117 3.04 4.91 -2.20
CA ALA A 117 3.27 5.58 -0.91
C ALA A 117 4.52 6.46 -0.95
N GLN A 118 5.60 5.98 -1.55
CA GLN A 118 6.84 6.74 -1.72
C GLN A 118 6.62 7.98 -2.60
N ALA A 119 5.90 7.84 -3.72
CA ALA A 119 5.58 8.97 -4.59
C ALA A 119 4.75 10.03 -3.88
N LEU A 120 3.75 9.61 -3.10
CA LEU A 120 2.94 10.52 -2.29
C LEU A 120 3.77 11.22 -1.20
N TYR A 121 4.61 10.48 -0.50
CA TYR A 121 5.47 11.01 0.55
C TYR A 121 6.45 12.06 0.01
N GLU A 122 7.08 11.80 -1.13
CA GLU A 122 8.00 12.73 -1.79
C GLU A 122 7.27 13.99 -2.27
N ARG A 123 6.05 13.85 -2.81
CA ARG A 123 5.26 14.99 -3.28
C ARG A 123 4.78 15.89 -2.14
N ILE A 124 4.34 15.30 -1.04
CA ILE A 124 3.91 16.03 0.15
C ILE A 124 5.10 16.69 0.83
N GLY A 125 6.22 15.99 0.91
CA GLY A 125 7.43 16.41 1.63
C GLY A 125 7.37 16.11 3.13
N LYS A 126 8.50 15.77 3.69
CA LYS A 126 8.64 15.35 5.09
C LYS A 126 8.07 16.39 6.09
N PRO A 127 8.34 17.69 5.99
CA PRO A 127 7.83 18.66 6.95
C PRO A 127 6.30 18.73 6.96
N GLN A 128 5.67 18.70 5.79
CA GLN A 128 4.21 18.73 5.67
C GLN A 128 3.58 17.45 6.17
N PHE A 129 4.20 16.31 5.88
CA PHE A 129 3.77 15.00 6.40
C PHE A 129 3.81 14.97 7.92
N GLU A 130 4.89 15.43 8.54
CA GLU A 130 5.03 15.49 10.00
C GLU A 130 3.97 16.40 10.65
N LYS A 131 3.66 17.55 10.02
CA LYS A 131 2.57 18.42 10.47
C LYS A 131 1.22 17.72 10.43
N PHE A 132 0.95 16.98 9.37
CA PHE A 132 -0.29 16.22 9.23
C PHE A 132 -0.39 15.13 10.29
N VAL A 133 0.66 14.35 10.52
CA VAL A 133 0.73 13.34 11.57
C VAL A 133 0.47 13.94 12.96
N ALA A 134 1.05 15.10 13.25
CA ALA A 134 0.86 15.79 14.52
C ALA A 134 -0.60 16.26 14.74
N ALA A 135 -1.37 16.47 13.68
CA ALA A 135 -2.78 16.85 13.74
C ALA A 135 -3.75 15.67 13.91
N LEU A 136 -3.29 14.42 13.67
CA LEU A 136 -4.15 13.22 13.70
C LEU A 136 -4.89 12.98 15.03
N PRO A 137 -4.29 13.20 16.21
CA PRO A 137 -5.00 12.97 17.48
C PRO A 137 -6.30 13.76 17.61
N LYS A 138 -6.34 14.99 17.09
CA LYS A 138 -7.56 15.80 17.07
C LYS A 138 -8.61 15.25 16.09
N MET A 139 -8.17 14.82 14.92
CA MET A 139 -9.05 14.20 13.92
C MET A 139 -9.65 12.90 14.44
N GLU A 140 -8.87 12.07 15.13
CA GLU A 140 -9.35 10.82 15.76
C GLU A 140 -10.46 11.10 16.77
N GLN A 141 -10.32 12.12 17.62
CA GLN A 141 -11.33 12.52 18.58
C GLN A 141 -12.63 12.97 17.90
N GLU A 142 -12.55 13.71 16.82
CA GLU A 142 -13.73 14.16 16.06
C GLU A 142 -14.46 12.97 15.41
N ILE A 143 -13.74 12.01 14.84
CA ILE A 143 -14.31 10.79 14.26
C ILE A 143 -15.04 9.97 15.32
N LEU A 144 -14.46 9.82 16.50
CA LEU A 144 -15.08 9.11 17.62
C LEU A 144 -16.34 9.79 18.14
N LYS A 145 -16.38 11.12 18.14
CA LYS A 145 -17.59 11.90 18.51
C LYS A 145 -18.73 11.69 17.52
N ASN A 146 -18.42 11.57 16.23
CA ASN A 146 -19.44 11.42 15.17
C ASN A 146 -19.97 9.98 15.04
N LYS A 147 -19.38 9.01 15.72
CA LYS A 147 -19.84 7.60 15.77
C LYS A 147 -20.77 7.28 16.93
N LYS A 148 -21.07 8.24 17.75
CA LYS A 148 -22.09 8.10 18.82
C LYS A 148 -23.50 8.51 18.25
#